data_01620e320977ebbb0cf2455f2a21b6f6
#
_entry.id   01620e320977ebbb0cf2455f2a21b6f6
#
_cell.length_a   1.000
_cell.length_b   1.000
_cell.length_c   1.000
_cell.angle_alpha   90.00
_cell.angle_beta   90.00
_cell.angle_gamma   90.00
#
_symmetry.space_group_name_H-M   'P 1'
#
loop_
_entity.id
_entity.type
_entity.pdbx_description
1 polymer ?
#
loop_
_entity_poly.entity_id
_entity_poly.type
_entity_poly.pdbx_seq_one_letter_code
_entity_poly.pdbx_strand_id
1 'polypeptide(L)'
;MTQPTMNRRTFVKGGLAASAMAALAACGKKGGDTSAASGSAAEGGTLNYYINNPSAIDPYDLEEDQGMMVGYQLFNALTTYDFTKSELVGLAAESWDVNDAADEFTFHLVKGAKFHDGTTVTSKSFKQGWERILNPNTSTEHASAIGYHLAMVDGYSELSAGEADELKGVTCPDDDTLVVKLSQAYADFPYVCMHPALSPVPDCALEDFDTFFFAPVGNGPFKMDGKWEDGQQINLVRFDDYSYGEKAKLDGIHFNIQKDVQTAYTEFQAGNLDVAQVPTTQLKDAISQYGESEDGYTATTGKEVLTGDELSIYYLMLNVNDEQLKDKDLRHALSLAINRQAICDTVFEGTREPAGGIVPPGIKGYVENEWADSRYDVDAAKKILDEKYPADANGKRNLSIALTYNLDGDHKAVMEMVMADWSALGIETSSNTAEWASILSNTYPNADFQAGRLGWIADYPIMDNFLYPLFVTGGDNNYGQYSNADVDKGLLDARAIASDDDRVAKYQEVDKLIAEDMPVIPLFYYKHQMVCSQRVKSLYMDPQKLCDMSTVELSA
;
A
#
# COMPACT_ATOMS: atom_id res chain seq x y z
N MET A 1 27.80 -3.74 -42.72
CA MET A 1 27.14 -4.54 -43.75
C MET A 1 25.66 -4.61 -43.40
N THR A 2 24.91 -3.80 -44.13
CA THR A 2 23.57 -3.94 -44.69
C THR A 2 22.46 -4.57 -43.84
N GLN A 3 21.59 -3.69 -43.38
CA GLN A 3 20.17 -4.00 -43.06
C GLN A 3 19.42 -4.41 -44.34
N PRO A 4 18.31 -5.11 -44.22
CA PRO A 4 17.21 -4.96 -45.16
C PRO A 4 15.96 -4.40 -44.50
N THR A 5 15.55 -3.29 -45.05
CA THR A 5 14.22 -2.69 -45.02
C THR A 5 13.15 -3.63 -45.55
N MET A 6 11.98 -3.70 -44.91
CA MET A 6 10.80 -4.28 -45.55
C MET A 6 9.57 -3.36 -45.48
N ASN A 7 8.95 -3.29 -46.64
CA ASN A 7 8.00 -2.33 -47.15
C ASN A 7 6.55 -2.60 -46.72
N ARG A 8 5.79 -1.52 -46.64
CA ARG A 8 4.32 -1.45 -46.50
C ARG A 8 3.60 -1.90 -47.79
N ARG A 9 2.36 -2.29 -47.57
CA ARG A 9 1.16 -2.38 -48.45
C ARG A 9 0.76 -3.78 -48.88
N THR A 10 -0.47 -4.18 -48.45
CA THR A 10 -1.58 -4.33 -49.40
C THR A 10 -2.93 -4.43 -48.65
N PHE A 11 -3.84 -3.56 -49.04
CA PHE A 11 -5.29 -3.56 -48.80
C PHE A 11 -5.97 -4.62 -49.65
N VAL A 12 -6.94 -5.37 -49.13
CA VAL A 12 -8.06 -5.89 -49.94
C VAL A 12 -9.34 -5.88 -49.11
N LYS A 13 -10.39 -5.34 -49.75
CA LYS A 13 -11.78 -5.13 -49.33
C LYS A 13 -12.63 -6.38 -49.50
N GLY A 14 -13.76 -6.39 -48.81
CA GLY A 14 -15.01 -7.08 -49.16
C GLY A 14 -15.50 -7.97 -48.02
N GLY A 15 -16.75 -8.02 -47.63
CA GLY A 15 -17.97 -7.44 -48.12
C GLY A 15 -19.10 -7.69 -47.11
N LEU A 16 -20.10 -6.88 -47.20
CA LEU A 16 -21.37 -6.86 -46.45
C LEU A 16 -22.19 -8.15 -46.57
N ALA A 17 -22.90 -8.53 -45.47
CA ALA A 17 -24.24 -9.12 -45.57
C ALA A 17 -25.05 -8.74 -44.32
N ALA A 18 -26.13 -8.03 -44.56
CA ALA A 18 -27.20 -7.67 -43.62
C ALA A 18 -28.32 -8.71 -43.66
N SER A 19 -29.07 -8.79 -42.59
CA SER A 19 -30.50 -9.17 -42.44
C SER A 19 -30.68 -9.96 -41.15
N ALA A 20 -31.74 -9.82 -40.34
CA ALA A 20 -33.03 -9.15 -40.46
C ALA A 20 -33.64 -8.98 -39.05
N MET A 21 -34.39 -7.90 -38.86
CA MET A 21 -35.28 -7.65 -37.72
C MET A 21 -36.46 -8.66 -37.72
N ALA A 22 -36.91 -9.01 -36.53
CA ALA A 22 -38.31 -9.35 -36.30
C ALA A 22 -38.76 -8.77 -34.96
N ALA A 23 -39.57 -7.72 -35.06
CA ALA A 23 -40.35 -7.14 -33.98
C ALA A 23 -41.61 -7.97 -33.76
N LEU A 24 -42.00 -8.17 -32.51
CA LEU A 24 -43.39 -8.47 -32.14
C LEU A 24 -43.79 -7.65 -30.91
N ALA A 25 -44.56 -6.64 -31.16
CA ALA A 25 -45.31 -5.89 -30.16
C ALA A 25 -46.57 -6.65 -29.78
N ALA A 26 -46.89 -6.69 -28.48
CA ALA A 26 -48.28 -6.90 -28.04
C ALA A 26 -48.52 -6.06 -26.78
N CYS A 27 -49.42 -5.11 -26.91
CA CYS A 27 -49.94 -4.23 -25.87
C CYS A 27 -50.78 -4.98 -24.84
N GLY A 28 -50.69 -4.56 -23.56
CA GLY A 28 -51.69 -4.89 -22.53
C GLY A 28 -51.57 -3.94 -21.34
N LYS A 29 -52.36 -2.88 -21.36
CA LYS A 29 -52.55 -1.91 -20.28
C LYS A 29 -53.28 -2.53 -19.09
N LYS A 30 -52.79 -2.36 -17.85
CA LYS A 30 -53.64 -1.94 -16.71
C LYS A 30 -52.75 -1.46 -15.55
N GLY A 31 -53.13 -0.31 -15.00
CA GLY A 31 -52.40 0.38 -13.95
C GLY A 31 -52.67 -0.20 -12.55
N GLY A 32 -51.87 0.26 -11.61
CA GLY A 32 -52.12 0.17 -10.18
C GLY A 32 -50.85 -0.05 -9.38
N ASP A 33 -50.57 0.93 -8.53
CA ASP A 33 -49.74 0.93 -7.33
C ASP A 33 -48.23 0.87 -7.47
N THR A 34 -47.63 2.07 -7.32
CA THR A 34 -46.28 2.28 -6.90
C THR A 34 -46.10 1.88 -5.43
N SER A 35 -45.84 0.61 -5.19
CA SER A 35 -45.15 0.21 -3.96
C SER A 35 -43.65 0.29 -4.28
N ALA A 36 -42.93 1.10 -3.54
CA ALA A 36 -41.46 1.02 -3.49
C ALA A 36 -41.10 -0.41 -3.05
N ALA A 37 -40.67 -1.24 -3.98
CA ALA A 37 -40.07 -2.52 -3.66
C ALA A 37 -38.75 -2.21 -2.98
N SER A 38 -38.68 -2.46 -1.68
CA SER A 38 -37.42 -2.73 -1.02
C SER A 38 -36.81 -3.94 -1.73
N GLY A 39 -35.87 -3.70 -2.64
CA GLY A 39 -35.18 -4.79 -3.33
C GLY A 39 -34.49 -5.64 -2.26
N SER A 40 -34.86 -6.91 -2.19
CA SER A 40 -34.06 -7.89 -1.47
C SER A 40 -32.69 -7.90 -2.13
N ALA A 41 -31.63 -7.82 -1.32
CA ALA A 41 -30.28 -8.08 -1.80
C ALA A 41 -30.29 -9.40 -2.57
N ALA A 42 -29.81 -9.41 -3.81
CA ALA A 42 -29.58 -10.66 -4.52
C ALA A 42 -28.24 -11.20 -3.96
N GLU A 43 -28.26 -12.41 -3.39
CA GLU A 43 -27.02 -13.14 -3.15
C GLU A 43 -26.42 -13.46 -4.53
N GLY A 44 -25.12 -13.09 -4.72
CA GLY A 44 -24.38 -13.34 -5.96
C GLY A 44 -24.11 -12.08 -6.78
N GLY A 45 -23.66 -12.31 -8.02
CA GLY A 45 -23.23 -11.29 -8.97
C GLY A 45 -21.71 -11.03 -8.95
N THR A 46 -21.22 -10.42 -10.03
CA THR A 46 -19.80 -10.07 -10.18
C THR A 46 -19.60 -8.60 -9.92
N LEU A 47 -18.63 -8.27 -9.06
CA LEU A 47 -18.17 -6.91 -8.79
C LEU A 47 -17.17 -6.50 -9.86
N ASN A 48 -17.39 -5.38 -10.56
CA ASN A 48 -16.44 -4.80 -11.50
C ASN A 48 -15.60 -3.73 -10.79
N TYR A 49 -14.35 -4.03 -10.54
CA TYR A 49 -13.44 -3.21 -9.75
C TYR A 49 -12.29 -2.69 -10.60
N TYR A 50 -11.97 -1.41 -10.49
CA TYR A 50 -10.82 -0.80 -11.16
C TYR A 50 -9.53 -1.06 -10.38
N ILE A 51 -8.49 -1.46 -11.12
CA ILE A 51 -7.09 -1.43 -10.66
C ILE A 51 -6.17 -0.90 -11.77
N ASN A 52 -5.00 -0.39 -11.41
CA ASN A 52 -3.87 -0.33 -12.35
C ASN A 52 -3.29 -1.72 -12.55
N ASN A 53 -2.41 -1.89 -13.54
CA ASN A 53 -1.78 -3.18 -13.77
C ASN A 53 -0.85 -3.51 -12.59
N PRO A 54 -1.09 -4.61 -11.84
CA PRO A 54 -0.24 -4.98 -10.72
C PRO A 54 1.15 -5.44 -11.19
N SER A 55 2.14 -5.35 -10.30
CA SER A 55 3.47 -5.93 -10.53
C SER A 55 3.48 -7.44 -10.29
N ALA A 56 2.72 -7.91 -9.31
CA ALA A 56 2.54 -9.31 -8.96
C ALA A 56 1.19 -9.56 -8.29
N ILE A 57 0.69 -10.79 -8.37
CA ILE A 57 -0.47 -11.29 -7.60
C ILE A 57 -0.13 -12.58 -6.83
N ASP A 58 1.11 -13.03 -6.96
CA ASP A 58 1.71 -14.15 -6.25
C ASP A 58 2.29 -13.66 -4.92
N PRO A 59 2.09 -14.34 -3.78
CA PRO A 59 2.71 -14.01 -2.50
C PRO A 59 4.22 -13.79 -2.57
N TYR A 60 4.89 -14.36 -3.55
CA TYR A 60 6.33 -14.19 -3.78
C TYR A 60 6.78 -12.73 -3.85
N ASP A 61 5.94 -11.84 -4.41
CA ASP A 61 6.31 -10.43 -4.64
C ASP A 61 5.10 -9.47 -4.52
N LEU A 62 4.22 -9.71 -3.57
CA LEU A 62 3.09 -8.83 -3.25
C LEU A 62 3.57 -7.60 -2.48
N GLU A 63 4.09 -6.60 -3.18
CA GLU A 63 4.61 -5.37 -2.56
C GLU A 63 3.64 -4.17 -2.71
N GLU A 64 3.06 -3.99 -3.88
CA GLU A 64 2.33 -2.77 -4.23
C GLU A 64 0.80 -2.91 -4.08
N ASP A 65 0.09 -1.78 -3.92
CA ASP A 65 -1.32 -1.71 -3.53
C ASP A 65 -2.29 -2.44 -4.47
N GLN A 66 -2.00 -2.50 -5.79
CA GLN A 66 -2.89 -3.16 -6.75
C GLN A 66 -2.79 -4.69 -6.65
N GLY A 67 -1.57 -5.22 -6.53
CA GLY A 67 -1.34 -6.64 -6.28
C GLY A 67 -1.87 -7.06 -4.91
N MET A 68 -1.67 -6.24 -3.89
CA MET A 68 -2.22 -6.44 -2.55
C MET A 68 -3.75 -6.54 -2.56
N MET A 69 -4.46 -5.68 -3.32
CA MET A 69 -5.91 -5.74 -3.45
C MET A 69 -6.39 -7.08 -4.01
N VAL A 70 -5.69 -7.62 -5.02
CA VAL A 70 -6.00 -8.96 -5.59
C VAL A 70 -5.60 -10.06 -4.63
N GLY A 71 -4.37 -9.98 -4.08
CA GLY A 71 -3.82 -10.95 -3.13
C GLY A 71 -4.69 -11.11 -1.89
N TYR A 72 -5.26 -10.04 -1.38
CA TYR A 72 -6.17 -10.02 -0.23
C TYR A 72 -7.47 -10.83 -0.46
N GLN A 73 -7.88 -11.04 -1.72
CA GLN A 73 -9.01 -11.89 -2.07
C GLN A 73 -8.61 -13.36 -2.26
N LEU A 74 -7.36 -13.62 -2.66
CA LEU A 74 -6.84 -14.94 -3.00
C LEU A 74 -6.21 -15.67 -1.81
N PHE A 75 -5.69 -14.92 -0.82
CA PHE A 75 -4.86 -15.46 0.25
C PHE A 75 -5.31 -14.98 1.63
N ASN A 76 -5.14 -15.88 2.60
CA ASN A 76 -5.30 -15.55 4.02
C ASN A 76 -3.98 -15.87 4.75
N ALA A 77 -3.38 -14.84 5.34
CA ALA A 77 -2.20 -14.92 6.19
C ALA A 77 -2.54 -15.46 7.58
N LEU A 78 -1.55 -15.56 8.48
CA LEU A 78 -1.77 -16.09 9.85
C LEU A 78 -2.75 -15.25 10.66
N THR A 79 -2.65 -13.94 10.53
CA THR A 79 -3.44 -12.95 11.29
C THR A 79 -4.09 -11.95 10.33
N THR A 80 -4.99 -11.12 10.86
CA THR A 80 -5.57 -9.96 10.18
C THR A 80 -5.89 -8.87 11.20
N TYR A 81 -6.08 -7.63 10.75
CA TYR A 81 -6.44 -6.52 11.62
C TYR A 81 -7.89 -6.11 11.42
N ASP A 82 -8.68 -6.15 12.49
CA ASP A 82 -10.05 -5.64 12.50
C ASP A 82 -10.05 -4.12 12.78
N PHE A 83 -10.10 -3.31 11.74
CA PHE A 83 -10.10 -1.85 11.86
C PHE A 83 -11.33 -1.32 12.58
N THR A 84 -12.45 -2.05 12.59
CA THR A 84 -13.66 -1.61 13.28
C THR A 84 -13.53 -1.75 14.80
N LYS A 85 -12.69 -2.68 15.27
CA LYS A 85 -12.40 -2.91 16.67
C LYS A 85 -11.01 -2.41 17.09
N SER A 86 -10.17 -2.05 16.12
CA SER A 86 -8.77 -1.67 16.32
C SER A 86 -7.97 -2.77 17.03
N GLU A 87 -8.13 -4.03 16.59
CA GLU A 87 -7.46 -5.18 17.20
C GLU A 87 -6.90 -6.15 16.15
N LEU A 88 -5.74 -6.74 16.46
CA LEU A 88 -5.18 -7.85 15.70
C LEU A 88 -5.90 -9.14 16.09
N VAL A 89 -6.38 -9.90 15.10
CA VAL A 89 -7.10 -11.15 15.30
C VAL A 89 -6.48 -12.28 14.48
N GLY A 90 -6.74 -13.52 14.88
CA GLY A 90 -6.34 -14.69 14.10
C GLY A 90 -7.15 -14.79 12.81
N LEU A 91 -6.53 -15.36 11.76
CA LEU A 91 -7.18 -15.68 10.48
C LEU A 91 -6.86 -17.12 10.08
N ALA A 92 -5.73 -17.39 9.44
CA ALA A 92 -5.33 -18.78 9.21
C ALA A 92 -4.76 -19.46 10.50
N ALA A 93 -4.33 -18.67 11.49
CA ALA A 93 -4.12 -19.14 12.85
C ALA A 93 -5.33 -18.81 13.73
N GLU A 94 -5.85 -19.77 14.49
CA GLU A 94 -6.91 -19.52 15.48
C GLU A 94 -6.39 -18.71 16.68
N SER A 95 -5.11 -18.86 17.02
CA SER A 95 -4.43 -18.19 18.13
C SER A 95 -2.92 -18.35 17.99
N TRP A 96 -2.20 -17.60 18.83
CA TRP A 96 -0.75 -17.76 18.98
C TRP A 96 -0.31 -17.55 20.42
N ASP A 97 0.81 -18.20 20.77
CA ASP A 97 1.53 -18.01 22.03
C ASP A 97 2.86 -17.30 21.74
N VAL A 98 3.33 -16.51 22.71
CA VAL A 98 4.63 -15.85 22.67
C VAL A 98 5.41 -16.17 23.94
N ASN A 99 6.72 -16.41 23.80
CA ASN A 99 7.57 -16.61 24.97
C ASN A 99 7.88 -15.28 25.70
N ASP A 100 8.42 -15.38 26.93
CA ASP A 100 8.73 -14.20 27.76
C ASP A 100 9.76 -13.24 27.11
N ALA A 101 10.58 -13.75 26.19
CA ALA A 101 11.59 -12.96 25.49
C ALA A 101 11.06 -12.23 24.25
N ALA A 102 9.81 -12.47 23.86
CA ALA A 102 9.18 -11.96 22.64
C ALA A 102 10.00 -12.26 21.35
N ASP A 103 10.67 -13.42 21.31
CA ASP A 103 11.50 -13.86 20.21
C ASP A 103 11.14 -15.25 19.66
N GLU A 104 10.06 -15.87 20.18
CA GLU A 104 9.53 -17.14 19.68
C GLU A 104 8.00 -17.13 19.76
N PHE A 105 7.36 -17.45 18.65
CA PHE A 105 5.92 -17.46 18.48
C PHE A 105 5.46 -18.85 18.05
N THR A 106 4.40 -19.34 18.67
CA THR A 106 3.75 -20.61 18.29
C THR A 106 2.35 -20.29 17.78
N PHE A 107 2.13 -20.44 16.47
CA PHE A 107 0.82 -20.25 15.84
C PHE A 107 0.08 -21.57 15.75
N HIS A 108 -1.18 -21.57 16.18
CA HIS A 108 -2.10 -22.69 16.12
C HIS A 108 -3.04 -22.51 14.93
N LEU A 109 -2.90 -23.35 13.90
CA LEU A 109 -3.60 -23.17 12.63
C LEU A 109 -5.03 -23.72 12.66
N VAL A 110 -5.91 -23.12 11.86
CA VAL A 110 -7.26 -23.62 11.58
C VAL A 110 -7.17 -25.01 10.93
N LYS A 111 -7.72 -26.01 11.59
CA LYS A 111 -7.59 -27.41 11.16
C LYS A 111 -8.39 -27.73 9.92
N GLY A 112 -7.75 -28.42 8.98
CA GLY A 112 -8.39 -28.96 7.79
C GLY A 112 -8.77 -27.91 6.75
N ALA A 113 -8.26 -26.69 6.89
CA ALA A 113 -8.41 -25.64 5.90
C ALA A 113 -7.87 -26.07 4.53
N LYS A 114 -8.47 -25.54 3.46
CA LYS A 114 -8.19 -25.97 2.09
C LYS A 114 -7.63 -24.83 1.24
N PHE A 115 -6.72 -25.20 0.35
CA PHE A 115 -6.38 -24.42 -0.82
C PHE A 115 -7.45 -24.53 -1.90
N HIS A 116 -7.40 -23.63 -2.88
CA HIS A 116 -8.34 -23.59 -4.02
C HIS A 116 -8.33 -24.87 -4.88
N ASP A 117 -7.25 -25.63 -4.86
CA ASP A 117 -7.12 -26.92 -5.54
C ASP A 117 -7.65 -28.11 -4.73
N GLY A 118 -8.09 -27.86 -3.49
CA GLY A 118 -8.63 -28.85 -2.56
C GLY A 118 -7.58 -29.52 -1.68
N THR A 119 -6.29 -29.24 -1.84
CA THR A 119 -5.23 -29.69 -0.93
C THR A 119 -5.34 -29.03 0.44
N THR A 120 -4.73 -29.60 1.47
CA THR A 120 -4.88 -29.10 2.85
C THR A 120 -3.78 -28.10 3.16
N VAL A 121 -4.16 -26.98 3.77
CA VAL A 121 -3.21 -26.00 4.34
C VAL A 121 -2.60 -26.60 5.61
N THR A 122 -1.29 -26.55 5.72
CA THR A 122 -0.53 -27.03 6.88
C THR A 122 0.55 -26.04 7.30
N SER A 123 1.17 -26.25 8.45
CA SER A 123 2.33 -25.45 8.89
C SER A 123 3.46 -25.41 7.86
N LYS A 124 3.68 -26.52 7.13
CA LYS A 124 4.67 -26.59 6.05
C LYS A 124 4.35 -25.68 4.90
N SER A 125 3.06 -25.45 4.62
CA SER A 125 2.63 -24.54 3.54
C SER A 125 3.05 -23.11 3.80
N PHE A 126 3.10 -22.67 5.05
CA PHE A 126 3.66 -21.37 5.45
C PHE A 126 5.18 -21.36 5.31
N LYS A 127 5.86 -22.36 5.88
CA LYS A 127 7.32 -22.46 5.81
C LYS A 127 7.80 -22.39 4.36
N GLN A 128 7.24 -23.21 3.48
CA GLN A 128 7.65 -23.23 2.07
C GLN A 128 7.33 -21.94 1.31
N GLY A 129 6.24 -21.24 1.65
CA GLY A 129 5.93 -19.93 1.11
C GLY A 129 6.99 -18.88 1.50
N TRP A 130 7.37 -18.83 2.77
CA TRP A 130 8.39 -17.93 3.27
C TRP A 130 9.79 -18.25 2.74
N GLU A 131 10.14 -19.54 2.66
CA GLU A 131 11.39 -19.99 2.03
C GLU A 131 11.45 -19.63 0.55
N ARG A 132 10.32 -19.74 -0.16
CA ARG A 132 10.19 -19.37 -1.57
C ARG A 132 10.47 -17.87 -1.79
N ILE A 133 10.02 -16.98 -0.90
CA ILE A 133 10.30 -15.55 -0.92
C ILE A 133 11.79 -15.27 -0.79
N LEU A 134 12.47 -15.96 0.14
CA LEU A 134 13.85 -15.67 0.50
C LEU A 134 14.90 -16.36 -0.37
N ASN A 135 14.56 -17.49 -0.97
CA ASN A 135 15.53 -18.28 -1.72
C ASN A 135 15.87 -17.63 -3.07
N PRO A 136 17.12 -17.19 -3.29
CA PRO A 136 17.51 -16.51 -4.53
C PRO A 136 17.42 -17.40 -5.79
N ASN A 137 17.21 -18.70 -5.62
CA ASN A 137 17.04 -19.65 -6.72
C ASN A 137 15.57 -19.90 -7.07
N THR A 138 14.62 -19.29 -6.40
CA THR A 138 13.18 -19.45 -6.68
C THR A 138 12.85 -18.96 -8.07
N SER A 139 13.35 -17.79 -8.47
CA SER A 139 13.27 -17.27 -9.83
C SER A 139 14.55 -16.53 -10.20
N THR A 140 14.97 -16.64 -11.47
CA THR A 140 16.10 -15.87 -12.02
C THR A 140 15.64 -14.64 -12.79
N GLU A 141 14.35 -14.55 -13.08
CA GLU A 141 13.76 -13.47 -13.87
C GLU A 141 13.05 -12.43 -13.00
N HIS A 142 12.50 -12.89 -11.87
CA HIS A 142 11.79 -12.05 -10.88
C HIS A 142 12.50 -12.15 -9.54
N ALA A 143 12.97 -11.04 -9.02
CA ALA A 143 13.49 -10.95 -7.65
C ALA A 143 12.35 -10.52 -6.72
N SER A 144 12.21 -11.18 -5.58
CA SER A 144 11.25 -10.75 -4.55
C SER A 144 11.74 -9.49 -3.86
N ALA A 145 10.88 -8.47 -3.78
CA ALA A 145 11.16 -7.22 -3.05
C ALA A 145 10.69 -7.26 -1.59
N ILE A 146 9.91 -8.28 -1.18
CA ILE A 146 9.21 -8.33 0.11
C ILE A 146 9.91 -9.17 1.19
N GLY A 147 11.11 -9.66 0.92
CA GLY A 147 11.88 -10.49 1.87
C GLY A 147 12.15 -9.80 3.22
N TYR A 148 12.17 -8.48 3.26
CA TYR A 148 12.40 -7.69 4.48
C TYR A 148 11.38 -7.95 5.59
N HIS A 149 10.15 -8.38 5.27
CA HIS A 149 9.15 -8.80 6.26
C HIS A 149 9.61 -9.99 7.11
N LEU A 150 10.54 -10.78 6.61
CA LEU A 150 11.12 -11.94 7.30
C LEU A 150 12.52 -11.68 7.86
N ALA A 151 13.05 -10.45 7.74
CA ALA A 151 14.43 -10.11 8.11
C ALA A 151 14.76 -10.39 9.60
N MET A 152 13.74 -10.40 10.47
CA MET A 152 13.91 -10.74 11.88
C MET A 152 13.87 -12.24 12.17
N VAL A 153 13.52 -13.10 11.23
CA VAL A 153 13.44 -14.56 11.44
C VAL A 153 14.85 -15.17 11.46
N ASP A 154 15.13 -16.05 12.43
CA ASP A 154 16.43 -16.72 12.54
C ASP A 154 16.73 -17.54 11.27
N GLY A 155 17.91 -17.34 10.69
CA GLY A 155 18.32 -17.97 9.43
C GLY A 155 17.93 -17.18 8.16
N TYR A 156 17.35 -15.99 8.29
CA TYR A 156 17.03 -15.12 7.15
C TYR A 156 18.25 -14.83 6.27
N SER A 157 19.35 -14.34 6.88
CA SER A 157 20.55 -13.93 6.14
C SER A 157 21.19 -15.07 5.37
N GLU A 158 21.25 -16.25 5.98
CA GLU A 158 21.85 -17.44 5.36
C GLU A 158 21.03 -17.95 4.17
N LEU A 159 19.69 -17.98 4.31
CA LEU A 159 18.81 -18.39 3.22
C LEU A 159 18.80 -17.38 2.07
N SER A 160 18.70 -16.08 2.39
CA SER A 160 18.68 -15.00 1.38
C SER A 160 20.02 -14.89 0.63
N ALA A 161 21.14 -15.25 1.26
CA ALA A 161 22.43 -15.34 0.61
C ALA A 161 22.63 -16.63 -0.22
N GLY A 162 21.68 -17.58 -0.15
CA GLY A 162 21.81 -18.92 -0.77
C GLY A 162 22.84 -19.81 -0.07
N GLU A 163 23.16 -19.52 1.20
CA GLU A 163 24.09 -20.28 2.03
C GLU A 163 23.38 -21.39 2.84
N ALA A 164 22.04 -21.36 2.87
CA ALA A 164 21.19 -22.38 3.48
C ALA A 164 20.06 -22.81 2.53
N ASP A 165 19.54 -24.01 2.72
CA ASP A 165 18.41 -24.56 1.96
C ASP A 165 17.06 -24.36 2.67
N GLU A 166 17.07 -24.01 3.97
CA GLU A 166 15.88 -23.88 4.81
C GLU A 166 15.95 -22.63 5.69
N LEU A 167 14.78 -22.06 6.00
CA LEU A 167 14.62 -20.98 6.99
C LEU A 167 14.62 -21.60 8.40
N LYS A 168 15.79 -21.59 9.02
CA LYS A 168 16.09 -22.26 10.31
C LYS A 168 15.13 -21.88 11.43
N GLY A 169 14.71 -20.60 11.49
CA GLY A 169 13.80 -20.09 12.52
C GLY A 169 12.38 -20.60 12.40
N VAL A 170 12.00 -21.28 11.30
CA VAL A 170 10.64 -21.77 11.11
C VAL A 170 10.61 -23.28 11.22
N THR A 171 9.85 -23.80 12.19
CA THR A 171 9.68 -25.23 12.41
C THR A 171 8.20 -25.62 12.42
N CYS A 172 7.93 -26.85 11.97
CA CYS A 172 6.60 -27.43 11.81
C CYS A 172 6.51 -28.71 12.63
N PRO A 173 6.23 -28.66 13.96
CA PRO A 173 6.16 -29.83 14.81
C PRO A 173 5.08 -30.83 14.38
N ASP A 174 3.98 -30.32 13.85
CA ASP A 174 2.88 -31.09 13.25
C ASP A 174 2.19 -30.23 12.18
N ASP A 175 1.14 -30.76 11.54
CA ASP A 175 0.45 -30.07 10.43
C ASP A 175 -0.27 -28.78 10.86
N ASP A 176 -0.67 -28.66 12.13
CA ASP A 176 -1.49 -27.57 12.64
C ASP A 176 -0.68 -26.59 13.53
N THR A 177 0.62 -26.80 13.71
CA THR A 177 1.48 -25.98 14.58
C THR A 177 2.67 -25.41 13.81
N LEU A 178 2.76 -24.08 13.74
CA LEU A 178 3.90 -23.36 13.16
C LEU A 178 4.64 -22.63 14.28
N VAL A 179 5.93 -22.91 14.45
CA VAL A 179 6.78 -22.22 15.43
C VAL A 179 7.78 -21.34 14.69
N VAL A 180 7.83 -20.06 15.07
CA VAL A 180 8.72 -19.06 14.46
C VAL A 180 9.63 -18.50 15.53
N LYS A 181 10.94 -18.70 15.36
CA LYS A 181 12.00 -18.14 16.18
C LYS A 181 12.59 -16.93 15.48
N LEU A 182 12.68 -15.82 16.20
CA LEU A 182 13.30 -14.58 15.72
C LEU A 182 14.76 -14.50 16.19
N SER A 183 15.57 -13.77 15.45
CA SER A 183 16.97 -13.46 15.78
C SER A 183 17.08 -12.45 16.92
N GLN A 184 16.01 -11.69 17.18
CA GLN A 184 15.89 -10.71 18.27
C GLN A 184 14.42 -10.56 18.69
N ALA A 185 14.20 -9.99 19.88
CA ALA A 185 12.85 -9.72 20.37
C ALA A 185 12.07 -8.77 19.44
N TYR A 186 10.83 -9.16 19.10
CA TYR A 186 9.91 -8.33 18.35
C TYR A 186 8.46 -8.68 18.66
N ALA A 187 7.90 -8.05 19.70
CA ALA A 187 6.56 -8.35 20.19
C ALA A 187 5.44 -8.11 19.16
N ASP A 188 5.67 -7.23 18.18
CA ASP A 188 4.73 -6.91 17.10
C ASP A 188 4.82 -7.89 15.90
N PHE A 189 5.63 -8.95 15.96
CA PHE A 189 5.74 -9.91 14.85
C PHE A 189 4.40 -10.45 14.34
N PRO A 190 3.37 -10.71 15.19
CA PRO A 190 2.05 -11.10 14.69
C PRO A 190 1.37 -10.06 13.80
N TYR A 191 1.70 -8.77 13.89
CA TYR A 191 1.23 -7.75 12.95
C TYR A 191 1.89 -7.90 11.57
N VAL A 192 3.17 -8.26 11.52
CA VAL A 192 3.84 -8.57 10.24
C VAL A 192 3.17 -9.76 9.56
N CYS A 193 2.74 -10.75 10.34
CA CYS A 193 2.07 -11.96 9.87
C CYS A 193 0.67 -11.75 9.27
N MET A 194 0.15 -10.51 9.24
CA MET A 194 -1.11 -10.19 8.53
C MET A 194 -0.89 -9.90 7.04
N HIS A 195 0.34 -9.66 6.63
CA HIS A 195 0.64 -9.31 5.25
C HIS A 195 0.34 -10.48 4.30
N PRO A 196 -0.45 -10.28 3.21
CA PRO A 196 -0.85 -11.38 2.30
C PRO A 196 0.32 -12.11 1.65
N ALA A 197 1.48 -11.46 1.49
CA ALA A 197 2.70 -12.12 1.01
C ALA A 197 3.18 -13.24 1.94
N LEU A 198 2.88 -13.17 3.24
CA LEU A 198 3.24 -14.21 4.21
C LEU A 198 2.20 -15.33 4.33
N SER A 199 1.29 -15.43 3.37
CA SER A 199 0.30 -16.49 3.28
C SER A 199 0.92 -17.85 2.92
N PRO A 200 0.22 -18.96 3.21
CA PRO A 200 0.70 -20.28 2.82
C PRO A 200 0.58 -20.48 1.31
N VAL A 201 1.43 -21.31 0.75
CA VAL A 201 1.35 -21.75 -0.65
C VAL A 201 1.30 -23.26 -0.76
N PRO A 202 0.56 -23.85 -1.73
CA PRO A 202 0.55 -25.28 -1.99
C PRO A 202 1.82 -25.74 -2.72
N ASP A 203 2.04 -27.06 -2.80
CA ASP A 203 3.23 -27.65 -3.45
C ASP A 203 3.37 -27.22 -4.92
N CYS A 204 2.28 -27.00 -5.64
CA CYS A 204 2.33 -26.54 -7.05
C CYS A 204 3.02 -25.18 -7.22
N ALA A 205 3.11 -24.35 -6.18
CA ALA A 205 3.88 -23.10 -6.22
C ALA A 205 5.40 -23.31 -6.34
N LEU A 206 5.88 -24.52 -6.01
CA LEU A 206 7.29 -24.90 -6.09
C LEU A 206 7.62 -25.66 -7.38
N GLU A 207 6.60 -26.12 -8.12
CA GLU A 207 6.79 -26.94 -9.32
C GLU A 207 6.95 -26.12 -10.59
N ASP A 208 6.18 -25.03 -10.74
CA ASP A 208 6.16 -24.17 -11.94
C ASP A 208 5.92 -22.72 -11.52
N PHE A 209 7.00 -21.96 -11.41
CA PHE A 209 6.97 -20.55 -11.00
C PHE A 209 6.09 -19.70 -11.90
N ASP A 210 6.28 -19.79 -13.24
CA ASP A 210 5.60 -18.92 -14.20
C ASP A 210 4.09 -19.18 -14.22
N THR A 211 3.69 -20.45 -14.18
CA THR A 211 2.26 -20.78 -14.10
C THR A 211 1.65 -20.26 -12.80
N PHE A 212 2.33 -20.43 -11.67
CA PHE A 212 1.81 -19.98 -10.37
C PHE A 212 1.79 -18.45 -10.27
N PHE A 213 2.80 -17.76 -10.80
CA PHE A 213 2.89 -16.29 -10.78
C PHE A 213 1.67 -15.61 -11.43
N PHE A 214 1.17 -16.16 -12.54
CA PHE A 214 0.02 -15.62 -13.28
C PHE A 214 -1.34 -16.26 -12.90
N ALA A 215 -1.34 -17.38 -12.20
CA ALA A 215 -2.55 -18.07 -11.79
C ALA A 215 -2.35 -18.74 -10.41
N PRO A 216 -2.14 -17.94 -9.37
CA PRO A 216 -1.82 -18.48 -8.06
C PRO A 216 -3.00 -19.25 -7.45
N VAL A 217 -2.67 -20.30 -6.70
CA VAL A 217 -3.58 -21.14 -5.92
C VAL A 217 -3.44 -20.74 -4.46
N GLY A 218 -4.43 -20.03 -3.93
CA GLY A 218 -4.44 -19.54 -2.56
C GLY A 218 -5.40 -20.29 -1.65
N ASN A 219 -5.66 -19.70 -0.48
CA ASN A 219 -6.55 -20.19 0.56
C ASN A 219 -7.65 -19.17 0.93
N GLY A 220 -7.78 -18.09 0.15
CA GLY A 220 -8.71 -16.98 0.37
C GLY A 220 -10.15 -17.27 -0.06
N PRO A 221 -11.07 -16.32 0.13
CA PRO A 221 -12.50 -16.47 -0.17
C PRO A 221 -12.83 -16.53 -1.67
N PHE A 222 -11.91 -16.10 -2.53
CA PHE A 222 -12.02 -16.19 -3.99
C PHE A 222 -10.82 -16.93 -4.56
N LYS A 223 -11.00 -17.51 -5.74
CA LYS A 223 -9.94 -18.19 -6.51
C LYS A 223 -9.89 -17.68 -7.94
N MET A 224 -8.76 -17.86 -8.59
CA MET A 224 -8.60 -17.48 -10.00
C MET A 224 -9.61 -18.17 -10.89
N ASP A 225 -10.21 -17.41 -11.82
CA ASP A 225 -10.95 -17.91 -12.97
C ASP A 225 -10.10 -17.68 -14.24
N GLY A 226 -9.31 -18.69 -14.58
CA GLY A 226 -8.28 -18.58 -15.61
C GLY A 226 -6.95 -18.07 -15.04
N LYS A 227 -6.34 -17.13 -15.74
CA LYS A 227 -5.07 -16.50 -15.35
C LYS A 227 -5.15 -14.98 -15.46
N TRP A 228 -4.22 -14.30 -14.82
CA TRP A 228 -4.01 -12.88 -15.03
C TRP A 228 -3.67 -12.59 -16.49
N GLU A 229 -4.47 -11.77 -17.14
CA GLU A 229 -4.22 -11.25 -18.49
C GLU A 229 -3.55 -9.87 -18.34
N ASP A 230 -2.23 -9.87 -18.36
CA ASP A 230 -1.38 -8.70 -18.12
C ASP A 230 -1.86 -7.47 -18.92
N GLY A 231 -2.02 -6.35 -18.21
CA GLY A 231 -2.52 -5.09 -18.78
C GLY A 231 -3.98 -5.11 -19.25
N GLN A 232 -4.77 -6.15 -18.93
CA GLN A 232 -6.16 -6.29 -19.36
C GLN A 232 -7.10 -6.54 -18.19
N GLN A 233 -7.00 -7.70 -17.54
CA GLN A 233 -7.95 -8.11 -16.50
C GLN A 233 -7.45 -9.24 -15.61
N ILE A 234 -8.06 -9.34 -14.42
CA ILE A 234 -7.97 -10.49 -13.54
C ILE A 234 -9.40 -10.89 -13.14
N ASN A 235 -9.75 -12.16 -13.31
CA ASN A 235 -11.07 -12.67 -12.95
C ASN A 235 -10.95 -13.64 -11.78
N LEU A 236 -11.80 -13.44 -10.77
CA LEU A 236 -11.91 -14.30 -9.62
C LEU A 236 -13.35 -14.83 -9.50
N VAL A 237 -13.48 -16.08 -9.01
CA VAL A 237 -14.76 -16.69 -8.65
C VAL A 237 -14.75 -17.10 -7.19
N ARG A 238 -15.94 -17.12 -6.57
CA ARG A 238 -16.11 -17.56 -5.19
C ARG A 238 -15.53 -18.95 -4.95
N PHE A 239 -14.84 -19.11 -3.82
CA PHE A 239 -14.37 -20.41 -3.34
C PHE A 239 -15.37 -20.98 -2.34
N ASP A 240 -16.17 -21.97 -2.78
CA ASP A 240 -17.26 -22.53 -1.97
C ASP A 240 -16.77 -23.38 -0.78
N ASP A 241 -15.54 -23.86 -0.79
CA ASP A 241 -14.91 -24.64 0.31
C ASP A 241 -14.06 -23.77 1.24
N TYR A 242 -14.28 -22.43 1.23
CA TYR A 242 -13.59 -21.49 2.10
C TYR A 242 -13.72 -21.88 3.58
N SER A 243 -12.60 -21.83 4.33
CA SER A 243 -12.50 -22.48 5.64
C SER A 243 -12.31 -21.51 6.82
N TYR A 244 -12.08 -20.22 6.58
CA TYR A 244 -11.71 -19.26 7.64
C TYR A 244 -12.83 -18.31 8.05
N GLY A 245 -14.03 -18.49 7.56
CA GLY A 245 -15.15 -17.64 7.87
C GLY A 245 -16.38 -17.94 7.02
N GLU A 246 -17.24 -16.95 6.87
CA GLU A 246 -18.39 -17.04 5.98
C GLU A 246 -17.96 -17.05 4.51
N LYS A 247 -18.73 -17.72 3.67
CA LYS A 247 -18.50 -17.71 2.22
C LYS A 247 -18.74 -16.31 1.67
N ALA A 248 -17.99 -15.96 0.62
CA ALA A 248 -18.21 -14.71 -0.08
C ALA A 248 -19.66 -14.57 -0.57
N LYS A 249 -20.23 -13.39 -0.43
CA LYS A 249 -21.60 -13.08 -0.91
C LYS A 249 -21.64 -12.90 -2.42
N LEU A 250 -20.55 -12.42 -3.03
CA LEU A 250 -20.40 -12.29 -4.47
C LEU A 250 -20.17 -13.65 -5.14
N ASP A 251 -20.56 -13.79 -6.40
CA ASP A 251 -20.19 -14.93 -7.24
C ASP A 251 -18.77 -14.82 -7.77
N GLY A 252 -18.26 -13.58 -7.93
CA GLY A 252 -16.91 -13.31 -8.40
C GLY A 252 -16.54 -11.83 -8.42
N ILE A 253 -15.32 -11.57 -8.84
CA ILE A 253 -14.75 -10.24 -8.99
C ILE A 253 -14.11 -10.17 -10.37
N HIS A 254 -14.38 -9.08 -11.09
CA HIS A 254 -13.71 -8.71 -12.32
C HIS A 254 -12.85 -7.47 -12.06
N PHE A 255 -11.56 -7.66 -11.90
CA PHE A 255 -10.60 -6.56 -11.85
C PHE A 255 -10.32 -6.08 -13.27
N ASN A 256 -10.78 -4.88 -13.56
CA ASN A 256 -10.60 -4.21 -14.84
C ASN A 256 -9.33 -3.34 -14.77
N ILE A 257 -8.31 -3.70 -15.54
CA ILE A 257 -7.03 -3.00 -15.55
C ILE A 257 -7.13 -1.80 -16.49
N GLN A 258 -6.96 -0.59 -15.94
CA GLN A 258 -6.96 0.67 -16.67
C GLN A 258 -5.63 1.41 -16.49
N LYS A 259 -5.26 2.22 -17.47
CA LYS A 259 -3.97 2.94 -17.47
C LYS A 259 -3.90 4.06 -16.42
N ASP A 260 -5.04 4.71 -16.18
CA ASP A 260 -5.09 5.90 -15.35
C ASP A 260 -6.48 6.09 -14.73
N VAL A 261 -6.50 6.84 -13.64
CA VAL A 261 -7.69 7.15 -12.84
C VAL A 261 -8.78 7.85 -13.67
N GLN A 262 -8.41 8.73 -14.60
CA GLN A 262 -9.38 9.47 -15.42
C GLN A 262 -10.15 8.55 -16.36
N THR A 263 -9.45 7.59 -16.98
CA THR A 263 -10.07 6.56 -17.83
C THR A 263 -11.00 5.68 -17.00
N ALA A 264 -10.54 5.20 -15.85
CA ALA A 264 -11.36 4.37 -14.94
C ALA A 264 -12.61 5.10 -14.46
N TYR A 265 -12.49 6.38 -14.08
CA TYR A 265 -13.65 7.16 -13.65
C TYR A 265 -14.65 7.40 -14.79
N THR A 266 -14.18 7.54 -16.02
CA THR A 266 -15.05 7.63 -17.21
C THR A 266 -15.82 6.32 -17.44
N GLU A 267 -15.18 5.17 -17.29
CA GLU A 267 -15.83 3.84 -17.36
C GLU A 267 -16.84 3.63 -16.22
N PHE A 268 -16.52 4.11 -15.01
CA PHE A 268 -17.46 4.13 -13.90
C PHE A 268 -18.71 4.97 -14.22
N GLN A 269 -18.53 6.19 -14.72
CA GLN A 269 -19.65 7.06 -15.13
C GLN A 269 -20.48 6.46 -16.28
N ALA A 270 -19.87 5.64 -17.12
CA ALA A 270 -20.56 4.88 -18.17
C ALA A 270 -21.31 3.64 -17.65
N GLY A 271 -21.12 3.28 -16.37
CA GLY A 271 -21.75 2.11 -15.74
C GLY A 271 -21.03 0.78 -16.00
N ASN A 272 -19.77 0.82 -16.45
CA ASN A 272 -18.95 -0.36 -16.72
C ASN A 272 -18.16 -0.83 -15.51
N LEU A 273 -18.02 0.02 -14.49
CA LEU A 273 -17.37 -0.29 -13.22
C LEU A 273 -18.32 -0.07 -12.04
N ASP A 274 -18.15 -0.88 -11.00
CA ASP A 274 -18.87 -0.74 -9.74
C ASP A 274 -18.08 0.03 -8.70
N VAL A 275 -16.75 -0.02 -8.78
CA VAL A 275 -15.82 0.73 -7.89
C VAL A 275 -14.69 1.32 -8.72
N ALA A 276 -14.43 2.60 -8.52
CA ALA A 276 -13.34 3.31 -9.18
C ALA A 276 -12.75 4.40 -8.27
N GLN A 277 -11.52 4.81 -8.57
CA GLN A 277 -10.92 6.00 -7.98
C GLN A 277 -11.45 7.25 -8.69
N VAL A 278 -11.71 8.31 -7.92
CA VAL A 278 -12.15 9.62 -8.42
C VAL A 278 -10.93 10.51 -8.63
N PRO A 279 -10.76 11.13 -9.81
CA PRO A 279 -9.71 12.16 -9.99
C PRO A 279 -9.90 13.31 -9.00
N THR A 280 -8.81 13.82 -8.42
CA THR A 280 -8.84 14.91 -7.42
C THR A 280 -9.70 16.10 -7.85
N THR A 281 -9.54 16.54 -9.11
CA THR A 281 -10.30 17.68 -9.67
C THR A 281 -11.79 17.41 -9.84
N GLN A 282 -12.25 16.16 -9.74
CA GLN A 282 -13.65 15.77 -9.89
C GLN A 282 -14.29 15.31 -8.57
N LEU A 283 -13.53 15.27 -7.47
CA LEU A 283 -14.00 14.72 -6.20
C LEU A 283 -15.19 15.51 -5.63
N LYS A 284 -15.17 16.83 -5.69
CA LYS A 284 -16.30 17.66 -5.23
C LYS A 284 -17.58 17.42 -6.02
N ASP A 285 -17.45 17.23 -7.32
CA ASP A 285 -18.59 16.93 -8.19
C ASP A 285 -19.12 15.51 -7.91
N ALA A 286 -18.21 14.53 -7.70
CA ALA A 286 -18.57 13.18 -7.32
C ALA A 286 -19.33 13.13 -5.98
N ILE A 287 -18.84 13.84 -4.96
CA ILE A 287 -19.51 13.98 -3.65
C ILE A 287 -20.91 14.59 -3.83
N SER A 288 -21.04 15.63 -4.64
CA SER A 288 -22.33 16.26 -4.92
C SER A 288 -23.32 15.32 -5.63
N GLN A 289 -22.82 14.44 -6.49
CA GLN A 289 -23.63 13.54 -7.31
C GLN A 289 -24.00 12.23 -6.60
N TYR A 290 -23.03 11.63 -5.88
CA TYR A 290 -23.16 10.28 -5.34
C TYR A 290 -23.26 10.26 -3.81
N GLY A 291 -23.04 11.40 -3.13
CA GLY A 291 -23.04 11.54 -1.68
C GLY A 291 -21.74 11.01 -1.04
N GLU A 292 -21.32 11.69 0.00
CA GLU A 292 -20.12 11.33 0.77
C GLU A 292 -20.47 10.33 1.88
N SER A 293 -19.62 9.34 2.08
CA SER A 293 -19.69 8.38 3.19
C SER A 293 -19.66 9.11 4.55
N GLU A 294 -20.39 8.61 5.53
CA GLU A 294 -20.48 9.23 6.86
C GLU A 294 -19.22 9.03 7.71
N ASP A 295 -18.56 7.89 7.54
CA ASP A 295 -17.31 7.54 8.23
C ASP A 295 -16.08 7.66 7.33
N GLY A 296 -16.29 7.95 6.04
CA GLY A 296 -15.25 8.01 5.01
C GLY A 296 -14.80 6.66 4.46
N TYR A 297 -15.24 5.54 5.06
CA TYR A 297 -14.77 4.19 4.75
C TYR A 297 -15.86 3.25 4.25
N THR A 298 -17.12 3.48 4.63
CA THR A 298 -18.25 2.61 4.28
C THR A 298 -19.13 3.24 3.21
N ALA A 299 -19.16 2.66 2.01
CA ALA A 299 -20.12 3.02 0.98
C ALA A 299 -21.48 2.40 1.30
N THR A 300 -22.54 3.22 1.23
CA THR A 300 -23.93 2.81 1.36
C THR A 300 -24.78 3.58 0.35
N THR A 301 -26.04 3.16 0.11
CA THR A 301 -26.92 3.82 -0.87
C THR A 301 -27.09 5.32 -0.59
N GLY A 302 -26.73 6.16 -1.55
CA GLY A 302 -26.74 7.63 -1.45
C GLY A 302 -25.54 8.21 -0.70
N LYS A 303 -24.53 7.39 -0.38
CA LYS A 303 -23.31 7.70 0.35
C LYS A 303 -22.15 6.87 -0.25
N GLU A 304 -21.94 7.05 -1.56
CA GLU A 304 -21.08 6.18 -2.34
C GLU A 304 -19.63 6.66 -2.48
N VAL A 305 -19.29 7.91 -2.08
CA VAL A 305 -17.92 8.45 -2.16
C VAL A 305 -17.19 8.27 -0.84
N LEU A 306 -16.03 7.59 -0.88
CA LEU A 306 -15.17 7.32 0.27
C LEU A 306 -14.04 8.36 0.32
N THR A 307 -13.87 9.00 1.48
CA THR A 307 -12.89 10.08 1.73
C THR A 307 -12.15 9.91 3.06
N GLY A 308 -12.17 8.72 3.65
CA GLY A 308 -11.50 8.43 4.92
C GLY A 308 -9.97 8.59 4.84
N ASP A 309 -9.35 8.75 6.00
CA ASP A 309 -7.90 8.86 6.11
C ASP A 309 -7.21 7.54 5.75
N GLU A 310 -6.12 7.60 4.98
CA GLU A 310 -5.27 6.44 4.71
C GLU A 310 -4.13 6.38 5.74
N LEU A 311 -3.70 5.18 6.11
CA LEU A 311 -2.49 4.97 6.92
C LEU A 311 -1.25 5.21 6.06
N SER A 312 -1.11 6.43 5.55
CA SER A 312 -0.07 6.77 4.59
C SER A 312 0.36 8.23 4.71
N ILE A 313 1.59 8.49 4.28
CA ILE A 313 2.19 9.81 4.35
C ILE A 313 3.02 10.11 3.11
N TYR A 314 3.00 11.37 2.68
CA TYR A 314 3.92 11.94 1.70
C TYR A 314 4.95 12.82 2.39
N TYR A 315 6.22 12.59 2.09
CA TYR A 315 7.33 13.33 2.72
C TYR A 315 8.50 13.55 1.75
N LEU A 316 9.39 14.46 2.14
CA LEU A 316 10.69 14.62 1.51
C LEU A 316 11.74 13.90 2.34
N MET A 317 12.48 12.99 1.72
CA MET A 317 13.72 12.46 2.27
C MET A 317 14.83 13.49 2.10
N LEU A 318 15.71 13.57 3.09
CA LEU A 318 16.90 14.41 3.05
C LEU A 318 18.14 13.51 3.18
N ASN A 319 19.06 13.60 2.23
CA ASN A 319 20.35 12.92 2.38
C ASN A 319 21.18 13.63 3.45
N VAL A 320 21.19 13.07 4.66
CA VAL A 320 21.87 13.71 5.81
C VAL A 320 23.40 13.68 5.69
N ASN A 321 23.97 12.98 4.71
CA ASN A 321 25.40 12.99 4.40
C ASN A 321 25.77 14.05 3.34
N ASP A 322 24.79 14.70 2.71
CA ASP A 322 25.06 15.81 1.80
C ASP A 322 25.72 16.98 2.53
N GLU A 323 26.65 17.67 1.86
CA GLU A 323 27.48 18.73 2.45
C GLU A 323 26.65 19.88 3.06
N GLN A 324 25.47 20.17 2.55
CA GLN A 324 24.57 21.20 3.07
C GLN A 324 23.55 20.60 4.04
N LEU A 325 22.90 19.50 3.66
CA LEU A 325 21.80 18.88 4.43
C LEU A 325 22.27 18.13 5.69
N LYS A 326 23.57 17.93 5.90
CA LYS A 326 24.10 17.44 7.18
C LYS A 326 23.87 18.41 8.36
N ASP A 327 23.68 19.72 8.08
CA ASP A 327 23.30 20.69 9.11
C ASP A 327 21.82 20.55 9.46
N LYS A 328 21.54 20.06 10.67
CA LYS A 328 20.16 19.84 11.11
C LYS A 328 19.34 21.14 11.22
N ASP A 329 19.98 22.27 11.56
CA ASP A 329 19.27 23.54 11.63
C ASP A 329 18.80 23.99 10.23
N LEU A 330 19.57 23.65 9.18
CA LEU A 330 19.11 23.85 7.80
C LEU A 330 17.88 22.98 7.50
N ARG A 331 17.87 21.70 7.89
CA ARG A 331 16.73 20.82 7.67
C ARG A 331 15.47 21.33 8.38
N HIS A 332 15.58 21.80 9.61
CA HIS A 332 14.50 22.47 10.33
C HIS A 332 14.02 23.74 9.61
N ALA A 333 14.93 24.59 9.16
CA ALA A 333 14.56 25.79 8.42
C ALA A 333 13.84 25.48 7.10
N LEU A 334 14.28 24.43 6.36
CA LEU A 334 13.61 23.97 5.15
C LEU A 334 12.20 23.46 5.44
N SER A 335 11.98 22.75 6.53
CA SER A 335 10.68 22.27 6.95
C SER A 335 9.73 23.41 7.33
N LEU A 336 10.19 24.34 8.19
CA LEU A 336 9.42 25.52 8.62
C LEU A 336 9.01 26.44 7.45
N ALA A 337 9.78 26.43 6.37
CA ALA A 337 9.53 27.27 5.20
C ALA A 337 8.37 26.78 4.32
N ILE A 338 7.97 25.50 4.41
CA ILE A 338 6.99 24.90 3.50
C ILE A 338 5.57 25.18 3.99
N ASN A 339 4.76 25.82 3.13
CA ASN A 339 3.34 26.02 3.37
C ASN A 339 2.53 24.79 2.95
N ARG A 340 2.48 23.77 3.85
CA ARG A 340 1.77 22.51 3.63
C ARG A 340 0.29 22.69 3.36
N GLN A 341 -0.36 23.65 4.07
CA GLN A 341 -1.77 23.94 3.87
C GLN A 341 -2.02 24.46 2.45
N ALA A 342 -1.16 25.35 1.95
CA ALA A 342 -1.29 25.85 0.58
C ALA A 342 -1.09 24.74 -0.47
N ILE A 343 -0.21 23.78 -0.22
CA ILE A 343 -0.07 22.59 -1.07
C ILE A 343 -1.38 21.77 -1.06
N CYS A 344 -1.90 21.45 0.11
CA CYS A 344 -3.16 20.70 0.23
C CYS A 344 -4.33 21.41 -0.43
N ASP A 345 -4.45 22.72 -0.26
CA ASP A 345 -5.55 23.50 -0.83
C ASP A 345 -5.43 23.69 -2.35
N THR A 346 -4.20 23.89 -2.85
CA THR A 346 -3.97 24.27 -4.26
C THR A 346 -3.84 23.06 -5.18
N VAL A 347 -3.07 22.06 -4.76
CA VAL A 347 -2.81 20.85 -5.58
C VAL A 347 -3.93 19.84 -5.40
N PHE A 348 -4.42 19.69 -4.17
CA PHE A 348 -5.37 18.63 -3.81
C PHE A 348 -6.77 19.15 -3.46
N GLU A 349 -7.05 20.43 -3.72
CA GLU A 349 -8.37 21.03 -3.47
C GLU A 349 -8.91 20.86 -2.04
N GLY A 350 -8.01 20.71 -1.05
CA GLY A 350 -8.35 20.48 0.35
C GLY A 350 -8.69 19.00 0.69
N THR A 351 -8.39 18.06 -0.20
CA THR A 351 -8.64 16.62 0.01
C THR A 351 -7.47 15.89 0.68
N ARG A 352 -6.47 16.63 1.15
CA ARG A 352 -5.34 16.13 1.94
C ARG A 352 -5.20 16.97 3.20
N GLU A 353 -4.53 16.42 4.21
CA GLU A 353 -4.26 17.14 5.46
C GLU A 353 -2.75 17.35 5.65
N PRO A 354 -2.31 18.55 6.08
CA PRO A 354 -0.92 18.80 6.41
C PRO A 354 -0.40 17.81 7.45
N ALA A 355 0.77 17.22 7.19
CA ALA A 355 1.35 16.27 8.13
C ALA A 355 2.12 16.99 9.25
N GLY A 356 1.77 16.66 10.49
CA GLY A 356 2.41 17.14 11.72
C GLY A 356 3.51 16.19 12.26
N GLY A 357 3.79 15.08 11.58
CA GLY A 357 4.78 14.08 11.94
C GLY A 357 4.83 12.97 10.90
N ILE A 358 5.68 11.96 11.11
CA ILE A 358 5.83 10.83 10.16
C ILE A 358 4.74 9.76 10.35
N VAL A 359 4.25 9.58 11.56
CA VAL A 359 3.18 8.62 11.87
C VAL A 359 1.83 9.24 11.50
N PRO A 360 0.99 8.61 10.66
CA PRO A 360 -0.29 9.17 10.24
C PRO A 360 -1.41 8.95 11.29
N PRO A 361 -2.52 9.73 11.20
CA PRO A 361 -3.75 9.46 11.94
C PRO A 361 -4.23 8.02 11.70
N GLY A 362 -4.88 7.41 12.71
CA GLY A 362 -5.36 6.02 12.64
C GLY A 362 -4.37 4.99 13.18
N ILE A 363 -3.09 5.30 13.28
CA ILE A 363 -2.10 4.46 13.96
C ILE A 363 -2.21 4.65 15.48
N LYS A 364 -2.30 3.55 16.24
CA LYS A 364 -2.24 3.62 17.71
C LYS A 364 -0.92 4.26 18.14
N GLY A 365 -1.02 5.36 18.89
CA GLY A 365 0.13 6.15 19.32
C GLY A 365 0.37 7.41 18.50
N TYR A 366 -0.41 7.67 17.45
CA TYR A 366 -0.39 8.94 16.73
C TYR A 366 -0.55 10.13 17.70
N VAL A 367 0.27 11.15 17.51
CA VAL A 367 0.18 12.42 18.24
C VAL A 367 0.10 13.55 17.21
N GLU A 368 -0.97 14.35 17.30
CA GLU A 368 -1.16 15.49 16.42
C GLU A 368 -0.04 16.52 16.61
N ASN A 369 0.58 16.96 15.49
CA ASN A 369 1.67 17.94 15.48
C ASN A 369 2.88 17.57 16.34
N GLU A 370 3.23 16.28 16.41
CA GLU A 370 4.36 15.78 17.20
C GLU A 370 5.70 16.42 16.76
N TRP A 371 5.89 16.60 15.46
CA TRP A 371 7.08 17.24 14.92
C TRP A 371 6.89 18.76 14.87
N ALA A 372 7.31 19.45 15.92
CA ALA A 372 7.06 20.89 16.12
C ALA A 372 7.43 21.77 14.92
N ASP A 373 8.46 21.41 14.14
CA ASP A 373 8.92 22.16 12.98
C ASP A 373 8.34 21.65 11.65
N SER A 374 7.30 20.78 11.69
CA SER A 374 6.42 20.51 10.55
C SER A 374 5.38 21.62 10.33
N ARG A 375 5.22 22.57 11.25
CA ARG A 375 4.39 23.76 11.06
C ARG A 375 4.97 24.71 10.01
N TYR A 376 4.12 25.56 9.43
CA TYR A 376 4.57 26.66 8.58
C TYR A 376 4.92 27.88 9.43
N ASP A 377 6.20 28.28 9.42
CA ASP A 377 6.72 29.44 10.17
C ASP A 377 7.92 30.04 9.45
N VAL A 378 7.62 30.87 8.44
CA VAL A 378 8.63 31.54 7.59
C VAL A 378 9.57 32.44 8.41
N ASP A 379 9.07 33.09 9.46
CA ASP A 379 9.88 33.97 10.29
C ASP A 379 10.91 33.18 11.09
N ALA A 380 10.52 32.03 11.65
CA ALA A 380 11.43 31.12 12.32
C ALA A 380 12.47 30.53 11.34
N ALA A 381 12.03 30.07 10.16
CA ALA A 381 12.91 29.59 9.10
C ALA A 381 13.95 30.66 8.70
N LYS A 382 13.47 31.89 8.44
CA LYS A 382 14.32 33.02 8.07
C LYS A 382 15.34 33.35 9.17
N LYS A 383 14.95 33.30 10.44
CA LYS A 383 15.85 33.55 11.57
C LYS A 383 17.02 32.56 11.59
N ILE A 384 16.73 31.25 11.45
CA ILE A 384 17.77 30.20 11.39
C ILE A 384 18.70 30.45 10.20
N LEU A 385 18.12 30.73 9.02
CA LEU A 385 18.88 30.97 7.80
C LEU A 385 19.72 32.24 7.87
N ASP A 386 19.23 33.34 8.45
CA ASP A 386 19.97 34.59 8.58
C ASP A 386 21.16 34.42 9.53
N GLU A 387 21.07 33.57 10.54
CA GLU A 387 22.14 33.29 11.48
C GLU A 387 23.24 32.43 10.85
N LYS A 388 22.91 31.38 10.14
CA LYS A 388 23.85 30.37 9.62
C LYS A 388 24.24 30.58 8.15
N TYR A 389 23.31 31.06 7.34
CA TYR A 389 23.40 31.20 5.89
C TYR A 389 22.94 32.59 5.45
N PRO A 390 23.58 33.67 5.90
CA PRO A 390 23.11 35.03 5.62
C PRO A 390 23.00 35.30 4.12
N ALA A 391 21.94 36.01 3.73
CA ALA A 391 21.71 36.41 2.34
C ALA A 391 22.72 37.50 1.91
N ASP A 392 23.12 37.46 0.66
CA ASP A 392 23.89 38.51 0.02
C ASP A 392 23.06 39.80 -0.24
N ALA A 393 23.67 40.84 -0.84
CA ALA A 393 22.98 42.07 -1.16
C ALA A 393 21.81 41.93 -2.14
N ASN A 394 21.71 40.82 -2.87
CA ASN A 394 20.64 40.47 -3.78
C ASN A 394 19.59 39.55 -3.15
N GLY A 395 19.71 39.25 -1.88
CA GLY A 395 18.81 38.34 -1.17
C GLY A 395 19.10 36.84 -1.39
N LYS A 396 20.22 36.50 -2.04
CA LYS A 396 20.60 35.10 -2.29
C LYS A 396 21.48 34.55 -1.18
N ARG A 397 21.26 33.29 -0.83
CA ARG A 397 22.07 32.52 0.12
C ARG A 397 23.02 31.60 -0.65
N ASN A 398 24.12 31.23 -0.02
CA ASN A 398 25.04 30.22 -0.59
C ASN A 398 24.49 28.81 -0.30
N LEU A 399 23.29 28.54 -0.78
CA LEU A 399 22.58 27.27 -0.65
C LEU A 399 21.96 26.90 -2.00
N SER A 400 22.11 25.64 -2.40
CA SER A 400 21.50 25.09 -3.62
C SER A 400 21.00 23.68 -3.33
N ILE A 401 19.69 23.45 -3.45
CA ILE A 401 19.04 22.19 -3.14
C ILE A 401 18.36 21.63 -4.41
N ALA A 402 18.76 20.41 -4.80
CA ALA A 402 18.13 19.65 -5.87
C ALA A 402 17.05 18.73 -5.30
N LEU A 403 15.84 18.80 -5.88
CA LEU A 403 14.71 17.94 -5.53
C LEU A 403 14.56 16.82 -6.57
N THR A 404 14.65 15.57 -6.12
CA THR A 404 14.50 14.38 -6.94
C THR A 404 13.07 13.85 -6.87
N TYR A 405 12.42 13.67 -8.01
CA TYR A 405 11.04 13.17 -8.10
C TYR A 405 10.70 12.65 -9.51
N ASN A 406 9.67 11.80 -9.62
CA ASN A 406 9.08 11.42 -10.91
C ASN A 406 8.00 12.43 -11.33
N LEU A 407 7.71 12.46 -12.62
CA LEU A 407 6.76 13.43 -13.22
C LEU A 407 5.31 12.95 -13.21
N ASP A 408 5.07 11.69 -12.86
CA ASP A 408 3.74 11.11 -12.81
C ASP A 408 2.90 11.72 -11.68
N GLY A 409 1.59 11.70 -11.82
CA GLY A 409 0.68 12.28 -10.83
C GLY A 409 0.95 13.77 -10.55
N ASP A 410 0.63 14.19 -9.33
CA ASP A 410 0.72 15.60 -8.89
C ASP A 410 2.08 15.97 -8.29
N HIS A 411 3.08 15.09 -8.36
CA HIS A 411 4.40 15.28 -7.71
C HIS A 411 5.10 16.54 -8.18
N LYS A 412 5.02 16.84 -9.51
CA LYS A 412 5.60 18.05 -10.06
C LYS A 412 5.00 19.31 -9.42
N ALA A 413 3.68 19.38 -9.30
CA ALA A 413 3.00 20.55 -8.73
C ALA A 413 3.38 20.75 -7.26
N VAL A 414 3.46 19.66 -6.47
CA VAL A 414 3.92 19.69 -5.08
C VAL A 414 5.35 20.20 -4.99
N MET A 415 6.28 19.65 -5.80
CA MET A 415 7.69 20.05 -5.76
C MET A 415 7.92 21.48 -6.24
N GLU A 416 7.16 21.97 -7.22
CA GLU A 416 7.21 23.36 -7.66
C GLU A 416 6.80 24.33 -6.54
N MET A 417 5.81 23.98 -5.71
CA MET A 417 5.44 24.79 -4.55
C MET A 417 6.51 24.77 -3.47
N VAL A 418 7.08 23.61 -3.15
CA VAL A 418 8.20 23.50 -2.20
C VAL A 418 9.41 24.34 -2.66
N MET A 419 9.78 24.22 -3.94
CA MET A 419 10.87 25.03 -4.52
C MET A 419 10.59 26.53 -4.49
N ALA A 420 9.34 26.93 -4.71
CA ALA A 420 8.95 28.33 -4.63
C ALA A 420 9.09 28.89 -3.20
N ASP A 421 8.65 28.13 -2.18
CA ASP A 421 8.79 28.50 -0.77
C ASP A 421 10.27 28.68 -0.37
N TRP A 422 11.12 27.74 -0.75
CA TRP A 422 12.56 27.81 -0.46
C TRP A 422 13.25 28.94 -1.24
N SER A 423 12.86 29.14 -2.51
CA SER A 423 13.41 30.22 -3.34
C SER A 423 13.04 31.61 -2.82
N ALA A 424 11.85 31.76 -2.22
CA ALA A 424 11.44 33.02 -1.57
C ALA A 424 12.34 33.40 -0.38
N LEU A 425 13.04 32.43 0.21
CA LEU A 425 14.04 32.65 1.26
C LEU A 425 15.49 32.79 0.73
N GLY A 426 15.66 32.86 -0.59
CA GLY A 426 16.97 33.05 -1.24
C GLY A 426 17.79 31.76 -1.42
N ILE A 427 17.18 30.59 -1.27
CA ILE A 427 17.80 29.29 -1.56
C ILE A 427 17.64 28.99 -3.06
N GLU A 428 18.73 28.65 -3.73
CA GLU A 428 18.65 28.15 -5.11
C GLU A 428 18.08 26.74 -5.14
N THR A 429 17.12 26.49 -6.04
CA THR A 429 16.48 25.17 -6.16
C THR A 429 16.54 24.66 -7.59
N SER A 430 16.61 23.35 -7.76
CA SER A 430 16.57 22.68 -9.05
C SER A 430 15.81 21.36 -8.98
N SER A 431 15.31 20.91 -10.14
CA SER A 431 14.62 19.62 -10.28
C SER A 431 15.59 18.58 -10.84
N ASN A 432 15.60 17.39 -10.24
CA ASN A 432 16.20 16.18 -10.79
C ASN A 432 15.06 15.17 -11.02
N THR A 433 14.70 14.88 -12.28
CA THR A 433 13.55 14.05 -12.59
C THR A 433 13.94 12.82 -13.37
N ALA A 434 13.36 11.68 -13.02
CA ALA A 434 13.52 10.40 -13.72
C ALA A 434 12.24 9.57 -13.61
N GLU A 435 12.18 8.47 -14.33
CA GLU A 435 11.16 7.44 -14.21
C GLU A 435 11.19 6.82 -12.80
N TRP A 436 10.00 6.55 -12.24
CA TRP A 436 9.87 6.09 -10.85
C TRP A 436 10.69 4.83 -10.56
N ALA A 437 10.58 3.82 -11.41
CA ALA A 437 11.34 2.58 -11.26
C ALA A 437 12.87 2.84 -11.22
N SER A 438 13.39 3.78 -12.01
CA SER A 438 14.81 4.15 -11.99
C SER A 438 15.21 4.89 -10.71
N ILE A 439 14.32 5.72 -10.17
CA ILE A 439 14.56 6.41 -8.89
C ILE A 439 14.70 5.38 -7.78
N LEU A 440 13.76 4.44 -7.66
CA LEU A 440 13.75 3.42 -6.62
C LEU A 440 14.91 2.41 -6.73
N SER A 441 15.23 1.97 -7.96
CA SER A 441 16.25 0.93 -8.13
C SER A 441 17.70 1.45 -8.20
N ASN A 442 17.89 2.73 -8.53
CA ASN A 442 19.23 3.27 -8.77
C ASN A 442 19.54 4.53 -7.95
N THR A 443 18.64 5.54 -7.94
CA THR A 443 18.96 6.85 -7.36
C THR A 443 18.96 6.78 -5.83
N TYR A 444 17.87 6.30 -5.24
CA TYR A 444 17.69 6.25 -3.79
C TYR A 444 18.61 5.24 -3.09
N PRO A 445 18.74 3.98 -3.55
CA PRO A 445 19.64 3.01 -2.91
C PRO A 445 21.11 3.42 -2.95
N ASN A 446 21.52 4.18 -3.97
CA ASN A 446 22.90 4.71 -4.06
C ASN A 446 23.07 6.07 -3.36
N ALA A 447 22.04 6.61 -2.70
CA ALA A 447 22.02 7.94 -2.10
C ALA A 447 22.47 9.07 -3.07
N ASP A 448 22.18 8.93 -4.37
CA ASP A 448 22.52 9.90 -5.42
C ASP A 448 21.46 11.01 -5.53
N PHE A 449 21.16 11.65 -4.43
CA PHE A 449 20.21 12.75 -4.32
C PHE A 449 20.54 13.64 -3.12
N GLN A 450 20.04 14.89 -3.12
CA GLN A 450 20.07 15.78 -1.95
C GLN A 450 18.75 15.67 -1.17
N ALA A 451 17.64 16.08 -1.78
CA ALA A 451 16.30 15.87 -1.26
C ALA A 451 15.47 15.10 -2.30
N GLY A 452 14.64 14.17 -1.85
CA GLY A 452 13.83 13.34 -2.74
C GLY A 452 12.42 13.14 -2.19
N ARG A 453 11.40 13.06 -3.05
CA ARG A 453 10.06 12.75 -2.61
C ARG A 453 9.91 11.25 -2.34
N LEU A 454 9.17 10.89 -1.30
CA LEU A 454 8.73 9.53 -1.07
C LEU A 454 7.34 9.55 -0.43
N GLY A 455 6.64 8.43 -0.48
CA GLY A 455 5.46 8.13 0.32
C GLY A 455 5.70 6.85 1.09
N TRP A 456 4.95 6.65 2.16
CA TRP A 456 4.90 5.40 2.89
C TRP A 456 3.45 5.03 3.19
N ILE A 457 3.10 3.81 2.93
CA ILE A 457 1.79 3.22 3.25
C ILE A 457 2.05 2.13 4.28
N ALA A 458 1.21 2.03 5.29
CA ALA A 458 1.37 1.02 6.32
C ALA A 458 1.21 -0.40 5.75
N ASP A 459 2.24 -1.24 5.87
CA ASP A 459 2.13 -2.69 5.64
C ASP A 459 1.28 -3.33 6.74
N TYR A 460 1.39 -2.80 7.95
CA TYR A 460 0.61 -3.15 9.14
C TYR A 460 0.45 -1.92 10.05
N PRO A 461 -0.69 -1.80 10.79
CA PRO A 461 -1.14 -0.52 11.38
C PRO A 461 -0.51 -0.22 12.75
N ILE A 462 0.82 -0.21 12.85
CA ILE A 462 1.57 0.11 14.08
C ILE A 462 2.67 1.15 13.83
N MET A 463 3.10 1.86 14.88
CA MET A 463 4.16 2.88 14.79
C MET A 463 5.48 2.32 14.25
N ASP A 464 5.83 1.06 14.58
CA ASP A 464 7.06 0.42 14.12
C ASP A 464 7.21 0.49 12.60
N ASN A 465 6.13 0.31 11.86
CA ASN A 465 6.14 0.34 10.39
C ASN A 465 6.51 1.70 9.79
N PHE A 466 6.31 2.78 10.55
CA PHE A 466 6.71 4.14 10.14
C PHE A 466 8.07 4.56 10.71
N LEU A 467 8.57 3.88 11.74
CA LEU A 467 9.79 4.28 12.44
C LEU A 467 10.99 3.39 12.09
N TYR A 468 10.86 2.07 12.24
CA TYR A 468 12.01 1.17 12.10
C TYR A 468 12.53 1.11 10.65
N PRO A 469 11.73 0.78 9.62
CA PRO A 469 12.27 0.64 8.26
C PRO A 469 12.81 1.94 7.69
N LEU A 470 12.27 3.09 8.14
CA LEU A 470 12.63 4.40 7.59
C LEU A 470 13.84 5.05 8.29
N PHE A 471 14.12 4.70 9.58
CA PHE A 471 15.09 5.44 10.39
C PHE A 471 16.15 4.60 11.08
N VAL A 472 16.04 3.26 11.14
CA VAL A 472 17.12 2.43 11.68
C VAL A 472 18.38 2.57 10.82
N THR A 473 19.53 2.68 11.44
CA THR A 473 20.81 2.79 10.73
C THR A 473 21.02 1.59 9.80
N GLY A 474 21.19 1.85 8.51
CA GLY A 474 21.37 0.82 7.48
C GLY A 474 20.09 0.06 7.12
N GLY A 475 18.92 0.55 7.51
CA GLY A 475 17.63 0.01 7.07
C GLY A 475 17.43 0.18 5.56
N ASP A 476 16.79 -0.79 4.93
CA ASP A 476 16.63 -0.87 3.47
C ASP A 476 15.87 0.33 2.88
N ASN A 477 14.94 0.92 3.65
CA ASN A 477 14.17 2.10 3.24
C ASN A 477 14.70 3.42 3.81
N ASN A 478 15.81 3.38 4.58
CA ASN A 478 16.50 4.57 5.08
C ASN A 478 17.42 5.18 4.02
N TYR A 479 16.84 5.53 2.86
CA TYR A 479 17.61 6.08 1.73
C TYR A 479 18.31 7.41 2.05
N GLY A 480 17.78 8.18 3.01
CA GLY A 480 18.37 9.42 3.50
C GLY A 480 19.67 9.24 4.29
N GLN A 481 20.10 8.00 4.55
CA GLN A 481 21.31 7.62 5.28
C GLN A 481 21.34 8.15 6.72
N TYR A 482 20.16 8.30 7.34
CA TYR A 482 20.08 8.72 8.74
C TYR A 482 20.70 7.67 9.67
N SER A 483 21.39 8.13 10.70
CA SER A 483 22.03 7.27 11.69
C SER A 483 22.06 7.98 13.04
N ASN A 484 21.45 7.37 14.05
CA ASN A 484 21.47 7.84 15.43
C ASN A 484 21.37 6.64 16.37
N ALA A 485 22.42 6.40 17.16
CA ALA A 485 22.52 5.25 18.04
C ALA A 485 21.44 5.21 19.15
N ASP A 486 20.95 6.37 19.59
CA ASP A 486 19.87 6.44 20.58
C ASP A 486 18.52 6.08 19.96
N VAL A 487 18.31 6.44 18.70
CA VAL A 487 17.13 6.02 17.90
C VAL A 487 17.20 4.53 17.64
N ASP A 488 18.31 4.00 17.13
CA ASP A 488 18.49 2.56 16.88
C ASP A 488 18.21 1.73 18.14
N LYS A 489 18.83 2.15 19.26
CA LYS A 489 18.60 1.49 20.54
C LYS A 489 17.14 1.60 20.99
N GLY A 490 16.53 2.78 20.87
CA GLY A 490 15.15 3.03 21.26
C GLY A 490 14.15 2.18 20.48
N LEU A 491 14.36 2.01 19.16
CA LEU A 491 13.57 1.15 18.30
C LEU A 491 13.65 -0.33 18.71
N LEU A 492 14.87 -0.82 18.97
CA LEU A 492 15.07 -2.20 19.44
C LEU A 492 14.51 -2.42 20.84
N ASP A 493 14.68 -1.47 21.76
CA ASP A 493 14.11 -1.53 23.10
C ASP A 493 12.56 -1.58 23.02
N ALA A 494 11.94 -0.76 22.15
CA ALA A 494 10.49 -0.76 21.94
C ALA A 494 9.98 -2.13 21.47
N ARG A 495 10.61 -2.70 20.45
CA ARG A 495 10.28 -4.02 19.90
C ARG A 495 10.27 -5.13 20.93
N ALA A 496 11.11 -5.02 21.97
CA ALA A 496 11.23 -6.02 23.04
C ALA A 496 10.14 -5.88 24.13
N ILE A 497 9.35 -4.81 24.14
CA ILE A 497 8.34 -4.56 25.16
C ILE A 497 7.07 -5.34 24.84
N ALA A 498 6.69 -6.29 25.69
CA ALA A 498 5.50 -7.11 25.51
C ALA A 498 4.18 -6.35 25.70
N SER A 499 4.14 -5.38 26.65
CA SER A 499 2.97 -4.54 26.89
C SER A 499 2.76 -3.56 25.74
N ASP A 500 1.61 -3.63 25.07
CA ASP A 500 1.30 -2.79 23.91
C ASP A 500 1.35 -1.29 24.23
N ASP A 501 0.73 -0.87 25.35
CA ASP A 501 0.72 0.55 25.74
C ASP A 501 2.11 1.08 26.12
N ASP A 502 2.94 0.26 26.79
CA ASP A 502 4.32 0.64 27.14
C ASP A 502 5.19 0.68 25.87
N ARG A 503 4.97 -0.23 24.93
CA ARG A 503 5.66 -0.27 23.64
C ARG A 503 5.34 0.95 22.79
N VAL A 504 4.06 1.31 22.69
CA VAL A 504 3.61 2.54 22.01
C VAL A 504 4.22 3.78 22.65
N ALA A 505 4.22 3.88 23.99
CA ALA A 505 4.86 4.99 24.69
C ALA A 505 6.36 5.09 24.36
N LYS A 506 7.05 3.94 24.23
CA LYS A 506 8.45 3.90 23.84
C LYS A 506 8.68 4.35 22.40
N TYR A 507 7.83 3.93 21.45
CA TYR A 507 7.89 4.44 20.08
C TYR A 507 7.65 5.95 20.00
N GLN A 508 6.74 6.52 20.81
CA GLN A 508 6.54 7.97 20.88
C GLN A 508 7.77 8.72 21.41
N GLU A 509 8.54 8.14 22.35
CA GLU A 509 9.81 8.71 22.76
C GLU A 509 10.83 8.73 21.61
N VAL A 510 10.88 7.64 20.82
CA VAL A 510 11.80 7.53 19.68
C VAL A 510 11.40 8.47 18.54
N ASP A 511 10.09 8.60 18.25
CA ASP A 511 9.58 9.53 17.24
C ASP A 511 10.01 10.98 17.54
N LYS A 512 9.99 11.40 18.82
CA LYS A 512 10.52 12.71 19.26
C LYS A 512 12.00 12.88 18.98
N LEU A 513 12.81 11.86 19.22
CA LEU A 513 14.26 11.91 18.92
C LEU A 513 14.51 12.06 17.41
N ILE A 514 13.71 11.37 16.58
CA ILE A 514 13.79 11.50 15.13
C ILE A 514 13.37 12.91 14.70
N ALA A 515 12.28 13.44 15.27
CA ALA A 515 11.80 14.81 15.03
C ALA A 515 12.86 15.88 15.34
N GLU A 516 13.63 15.71 16.43
CA GLU A 516 14.72 16.61 16.79
C GLU A 516 15.86 16.66 15.77
N ASP A 517 16.03 15.63 14.98
CA ASP A 517 17.06 15.55 13.93
C ASP A 517 16.52 15.90 12.53
N MET A 518 15.19 15.88 12.32
CA MET A 518 14.52 16.21 11.06
C MET A 518 15.16 15.53 9.83
N PRO A 519 15.31 14.19 9.81
CA PRO A 519 15.92 13.50 8.68
C PRO A 519 15.04 13.47 7.44
N VAL A 520 13.75 13.67 7.62
CA VAL A 520 12.73 13.81 6.57
C VAL A 520 11.84 15.02 6.86
N ILE A 521 11.14 15.52 5.85
CA ILE A 521 10.16 16.59 6.00
C ILE A 521 8.77 16.02 5.66
N PRO A 522 7.90 15.75 6.67
CA PRO A 522 6.51 15.37 6.44
C PRO A 522 5.77 16.47 5.67
N LEU A 523 4.95 16.12 4.68
CA LEU A 523 4.20 17.09 3.89
C LEU A 523 2.69 16.99 4.11
N PHE A 524 2.09 15.84 3.81
CA PHE A 524 0.65 15.63 4.00
C PHE A 524 0.32 14.14 4.16
N TYR A 525 -0.84 13.88 4.81
CA TYR A 525 -1.45 12.55 4.88
C TYR A 525 -2.41 12.36 3.71
N TYR A 526 -2.50 11.12 3.22
CA TYR A 526 -3.42 10.77 2.14
C TYR A 526 -4.82 10.47 2.65
N LYS A 527 -5.79 10.59 1.76
CA LYS A 527 -7.19 10.21 2.00
C LYS A 527 -7.72 9.40 0.82
N HIS A 528 -8.69 8.55 1.06
CA HIS A 528 -9.41 7.85 0.01
C HIS A 528 -10.05 8.84 -0.97
N GLN A 529 -10.13 8.44 -2.22
CA GLN A 529 -10.85 9.12 -3.29
C GLN A 529 -11.52 8.06 -4.14
N MET A 530 -12.42 7.28 -3.52
CA MET A 530 -13.08 6.15 -4.17
C MET A 530 -14.57 6.42 -4.31
N VAL A 531 -15.18 5.82 -5.32
CA VAL A 531 -16.64 5.89 -5.54
C VAL A 531 -17.18 4.51 -5.87
N CYS A 532 -18.35 4.20 -5.32
CA CYS A 532 -19.10 2.98 -5.59
C CYS A 532 -20.33 3.26 -6.44
N SER A 533 -20.71 2.33 -7.30
CA SER A 533 -21.97 2.38 -8.04
C SER A 533 -23.17 2.09 -7.12
N GLN A 534 -24.37 2.52 -7.52
CA GLN A 534 -25.61 2.21 -6.79
C GLN A 534 -25.95 0.71 -6.75
N ARG A 535 -25.24 -0.13 -7.52
CA ARG A 535 -25.34 -1.58 -7.40
C ARG A 535 -24.69 -2.10 -6.11
N VAL A 536 -23.67 -1.43 -5.61
CA VAL A 536 -22.99 -1.77 -4.35
C VAL A 536 -23.86 -1.35 -3.17
N LYS A 537 -24.34 -2.32 -2.39
CA LYS A 537 -25.19 -2.05 -1.21
C LYS A 537 -24.39 -1.70 0.01
N SER A 538 -23.26 -2.36 0.17
CA SER A 538 -22.31 -2.12 1.24
C SER A 538 -20.92 -2.52 0.78
N LEU A 539 -19.95 -1.64 0.98
CA LEU A 539 -18.53 -1.90 0.79
C LEU A 539 -17.79 -1.13 1.86
N TYR A 540 -16.92 -1.80 2.59
CA TYR A 540 -15.99 -1.18 3.53
C TYR A 540 -14.58 -1.24 2.93
N MET A 541 -13.94 -0.08 2.81
CA MET A 541 -12.53 0.06 2.45
C MET A 541 -11.77 0.52 3.68
N ASP A 542 -10.82 -0.27 4.10
CA ASP A 542 -10.07 0.02 5.32
C ASP A 542 -9.05 1.15 5.14
N PRO A 543 -8.45 1.68 6.22
CA PRO A 543 -7.43 2.73 6.14
C PRO A 543 -6.14 2.33 5.42
N GLN A 544 -5.87 1.03 5.17
CA GLN A 544 -4.79 0.56 4.30
C GLN A 544 -5.18 0.54 2.81
N LYS A 545 -6.39 1.01 2.49
CA LYS A 545 -6.97 1.01 1.14
C LYS A 545 -7.25 -0.40 0.61
N LEU A 546 -7.45 -1.36 1.51
CA LEU A 546 -7.87 -2.71 1.19
C LEU A 546 -9.37 -2.91 1.45
N CYS A 547 -9.97 -3.81 0.73
CA CYS A 547 -11.38 -4.16 0.86
C CYS A 547 -11.53 -5.68 0.92
N ASP A 548 -12.13 -6.19 1.99
CA ASP A 548 -12.62 -7.57 2.01
C ASP A 548 -13.88 -7.69 1.15
N MET A 549 -13.67 -8.06 -0.12
CA MET A 549 -14.74 -8.16 -1.10
C MET A 549 -15.68 -9.35 -0.84
N SER A 550 -15.33 -10.27 0.06
CA SER A 550 -16.22 -11.37 0.45
C SER A 550 -17.50 -10.89 1.16
N THR A 551 -17.41 -9.72 1.79
CA THR A 551 -18.53 -9.10 2.52
C THR A 551 -19.42 -8.21 1.66
N VAL A 552 -19.00 -7.88 0.44
CA VAL A 552 -19.70 -6.96 -0.45
C VAL A 552 -21.00 -7.57 -0.98
N GLU A 553 -22.05 -6.75 -1.00
CA GLU A 553 -23.37 -7.12 -1.55
C GLU A 553 -23.73 -6.22 -2.73
N LEU A 554 -24.25 -6.85 -3.78
CA LEU A 554 -24.77 -6.13 -4.95
C LEU A 554 -26.31 -6.11 -4.94
N SER A 555 -26.90 -5.08 -5.53
CA SER A 555 -28.33 -5.07 -5.86
C SER A 555 -28.57 -5.88 -7.13
N ALA A 556 -29.76 -6.50 -7.20
CA ALA A 556 -30.19 -7.22 -8.37
C ALA A 556 -30.35 -6.31 -9.62
#